data_9bf6fd2e298e37efb4f2d826d23f2bea
#
_entry.id   9bf6fd2e298e37efb4f2d826d23f2bea
#
_cell.length_a   1.000
_cell.length_b   1.000
_cell.length_c   1.000
_cell.angle_alpha   90.00
_cell.angle_beta   90.00
_cell.angle_gamma   90.00
#
_symmetry.space_group_name_H-M   'P 1'
#
loop_
_entity.id
_entity.type
_entity.pdbx_description
1 polymer ?
#
loop_
_entity_poly.entity_id
_entity_poly.type
_entity_poly.pdbx_seq_one_letter_code
_entity_poly.pdbx_strand_id
1 'polypeptide(L)'
;MPEADEGRRERRYLDLLKKSLANELYLENEVRLLYVFTSLHANRPIDDRALRHVGSALPAILDQVRAARAEGRPWWTVGIPRPDGTVQTLNLRNVCEFSHTMVGRRRLDSLESCLDAIRLENIPGDLIETGVWRGGCTVFMRGYLDIWSLEGRTVWAADSFAGLPPPTHPEDAGRDYTPATTPILAVPVDEVRDLFARYGLLDDRVRFLEGWFRDTLPGAPIERLALLRLDGDLYESTRDALESLYDKVVPGGFVVVDDYGDFLPCRRAVDEFRARRGDSVPLEKIDWTGVYWRKPA
;
A
#
# COMPACT_ATOMS: atom_id res chain seq x y z
N MET A 1 38.68 -0.60 1.80
CA MET A 1 37.33 -0.72 2.39
C MET A 1 36.42 0.49 2.07
N PRO A 2 36.15 0.79 0.81
CA PRO A 2 35.11 1.77 0.42
C PRO A 2 33.74 1.13 0.10
N GLU A 3 33.66 -0.16 -0.23
CA GLU A 3 32.43 -0.80 -0.71
C GLU A 3 31.30 -0.96 0.35
N ALA A 4 31.61 -0.88 1.65
CA ALA A 4 30.60 -1.03 2.71
C ALA A 4 29.78 0.25 2.98
N ASP A 5 30.13 1.38 2.37
CA ASP A 5 29.45 2.68 2.56
C ASP A 5 28.62 3.11 1.32
N GLU A 6 28.79 2.41 0.20
CA GLU A 6 28.04 2.69 -1.02
C GLU A 6 26.58 2.25 -0.83
N GLY A 7 25.66 3.19 -1.02
CA GLY A 7 24.21 2.95 -0.82
C GLY A 7 23.72 3.08 0.63
N ARG A 8 24.59 3.36 1.62
CA ARG A 8 24.16 3.48 3.02
C ARG A 8 23.25 4.68 3.26
N ARG A 9 23.50 5.80 2.59
CA ARG A 9 22.65 7.01 2.70
C ARG A 9 21.30 6.77 2.06
N GLU A 10 21.29 6.15 0.89
CA GLU A 10 20.13 5.78 0.12
C GLU A 10 19.25 4.83 0.91
N ARG A 11 19.81 3.78 1.51
CA ARG A 11 19.09 2.84 2.38
C ARG A 11 18.51 3.51 3.61
N ARG A 12 19.22 4.44 4.24
CA ARG A 12 18.69 5.20 5.39
C ARG A 12 17.56 6.12 4.99
N TYR A 13 17.64 6.76 3.83
CA TYR A 13 16.56 7.56 3.29
C TYR A 13 15.32 6.71 3.01
N LEU A 14 15.48 5.58 2.33
CA LEU A 14 14.36 4.67 2.03
C LEU A 14 13.72 4.09 3.30
N ASP A 15 14.52 3.75 4.30
CA ASP A 15 14.00 3.32 5.61
C ASP A 15 13.19 4.43 6.30
N LEU A 16 13.71 5.67 6.28
CA LEU A 16 13.01 6.83 6.82
C LEU A 16 11.71 7.11 6.06
N LEU A 17 11.75 7.02 4.73
CA LEU A 17 10.58 7.21 3.87
C LEU A 17 9.50 6.16 4.19
N LYS A 18 9.86 4.88 4.28
CA LYS A 18 8.93 3.81 4.68
C LYS A 18 8.32 4.06 6.06
N LYS A 19 9.14 4.45 7.05
CA LYS A 19 8.66 4.80 8.40
C LYS A 19 7.69 5.97 8.39
N SER A 20 7.96 6.99 7.56
CA SER A 20 7.08 8.14 7.42
C SER A 20 5.75 7.74 6.78
N LEU A 21 5.79 7.01 5.67
CA LEU A 21 4.61 6.54 4.94
C LEU A 21 3.70 5.65 5.78
N ALA A 22 4.29 4.74 6.57
CA ALA A 22 3.59 3.83 7.46
C ALA A 22 3.25 4.44 8.83
N ASN A 23 3.52 5.74 9.05
CA ASN A 23 3.35 6.43 10.33
C ASN A 23 4.07 5.79 11.53
N GLU A 24 5.17 5.07 11.28
CA GLU A 24 5.96 4.44 12.35
C GLU A 24 6.69 5.47 13.24
N LEU A 25 6.98 6.66 12.68
CA LEU A 25 7.67 7.73 13.41
C LEU A 25 6.81 8.37 14.51
N TYR A 26 5.49 8.31 14.39
CA TYR A 26 4.55 8.99 15.27
C TYR A 26 3.50 8.05 15.87
N LEU A 27 3.87 6.81 16.11
CA LEU A 27 2.98 5.79 16.68
C LEU A 27 2.37 6.21 18.03
N GLU A 28 3.10 6.98 18.83
CA GLU A 28 2.58 7.53 20.08
C GLU A 28 1.35 8.41 19.88
N ASN A 29 1.22 9.07 18.72
CA ASN A 29 0.03 9.88 18.43
C ASN A 29 -1.19 8.99 18.17
N GLU A 30 -1.03 7.87 17.46
CA GLU A 30 -2.10 6.89 17.30
C GLU A 30 -2.51 6.32 18.67
N VAL A 31 -1.56 5.97 19.52
CA VAL A 31 -1.85 5.46 20.87
C VAL A 31 -2.55 6.52 21.74
N ARG A 32 -2.17 7.81 21.65
CA ARG A 32 -2.88 8.90 22.34
C ARG A 32 -4.34 8.99 21.92
N LEU A 33 -4.58 8.99 20.62
CA LEU A 33 -5.95 9.07 20.09
C LEU A 33 -6.76 7.85 20.48
N LEU A 34 -6.19 6.68 20.38
CA LEU A 34 -6.79 5.44 20.82
C LEU A 34 -7.18 5.51 22.29
N TYR A 35 -6.27 5.97 23.14
CA TYR A 35 -6.52 6.15 24.56
C TYR A 35 -7.65 7.16 24.81
N VAL A 36 -7.67 8.29 24.10
CA VAL A 36 -8.74 9.29 24.20
C VAL A 36 -10.09 8.69 23.82
N PHE A 37 -10.19 8.06 22.63
CA PHE A 37 -11.43 7.46 22.15
C PHE A 37 -11.94 6.39 23.11
N THR A 38 -11.06 5.53 23.60
CA THR A 38 -11.45 4.47 24.54
C THR A 38 -11.89 5.01 25.89
N SER A 39 -11.27 6.07 26.36
CA SER A 39 -11.65 6.75 27.61
C SER A 39 -13.01 7.41 27.49
N LEU A 40 -13.25 8.14 26.40
CA LEU A 40 -14.54 8.77 26.11
C LEU A 40 -15.66 7.73 25.97
N HIS A 41 -15.42 6.66 25.22
CA HIS A 41 -16.39 5.60 25.02
C HIS A 41 -16.75 4.88 26.35
N ALA A 42 -15.77 4.72 27.23
CA ALA A 42 -15.96 4.10 28.54
C ALA A 42 -16.40 5.08 29.62
N ASN A 43 -16.68 6.34 29.26
CA ASN A 43 -16.98 7.45 30.20
C ASN A 43 -15.98 7.54 31.35
N ARG A 44 -14.67 7.43 31.05
CA ARG A 44 -13.57 7.56 32.00
C ARG A 44 -12.87 8.91 31.86
N PRO A 45 -12.36 9.47 32.96
CA PRO A 45 -11.53 10.66 32.88
C PRO A 45 -10.25 10.37 32.10
N ILE A 46 -9.81 11.35 31.34
CA ILE A 46 -8.54 11.29 30.60
C ILE A 46 -7.41 11.64 31.58
N ASP A 47 -6.45 10.73 31.71
CA ASP A 47 -5.24 10.96 32.52
C ASP A 47 -4.21 11.75 31.70
N ASP A 48 -3.83 12.91 32.18
CA ASP A 48 -2.82 13.78 31.56
C ASP A 48 -1.45 13.08 31.42
N ARG A 49 -1.09 12.20 32.35
CA ARG A 49 0.13 11.41 32.28
C ARG A 49 0.12 10.47 31.08
N ALA A 50 -1.02 9.82 30.80
CA ALA A 50 -1.16 8.94 29.63
C ALA A 50 -1.04 9.72 28.31
N LEU A 51 -1.54 10.96 28.27
CA LEU A 51 -1.38 11.81 27.10
C LEU A 51 0.06 12.29 26.87
N ARG A 52 0.76 12.67 27.94
CA ARG A 52 2.12 13.23 27.84
C ARG A 52 3.20 12.17 27.72
N HIS A 53 3.02 11.04 28.38
CA HIS A 53 4.06 10.01 28.58
C HIS A 53 3.57 8.63 28.13
N VAL A 54 3.07 8.53 26.89
CA VAL A 54 2.51 7.31 26.31
C VAL A 54 3.41 6.09 26.55
N GLY A 55 4.70 6.22 26.26
CA GLY A 55 5.65 5.11 26.38
C GLY A 55 5.76 4.51 27.79
N SER A 56 5.61 5.33 28.85
CA SER A 56 5.68 4.87 30.24
C SER A 56 4.30 4.61 30.87
N ALA A 57 3.25 5.29 30.40
CA ALA A 57 1.92 5.14 30.95
C ALA A 57 1.07 4.06 30.25
N LEU A 58 1.31 3.84 28.95
CA LEU A 58 0.54 2.92 28.11
C LEU A 58 1.45 1.95 27.31
N PRO A 59 2.49 1.33 27.94
CA PRO A 59 3.46 0.54 27.20
C PRO A 59 2.80 -0.66 26.49
N ALA A 60 1.86 -1.34 27.14
CA ALA A 60 1.19 -2.50 26.55
C ALA A 60 0.37 -2.17 25.28
N ILE A 61 -0.27 -1.00 25.26
CA ILE A 61 -1.00 -0.54 24.05
C ILE A 61 -0.01 -0.18 22.95
N LEU A 62 1.06 0.53 23.28
CA LEU A 62 2.09 0.88 22.31
C LEU A 62 2.75 -0.36 21.68
N ASP A 63 3.02 -1.40 22.48
CA ASP A 63 3.61 -2.64 21.99
C ASP A 63 2.64 -3.42 21.09
N GLN A 64 1.34 -3.42 21.38
CA GLN A 64 0.33 -4.00 20.50
C GLN A 64 0.26 -3.26 19.14
N VAL A 65 0.31 -1.92 19.18
CA VAL A 65 0.33 -1.11 17.95
C VAL A 65 1.59 -1.39 17.12
N ARG A 66 2.75 -1.48 17.75
CA ARG A 66 4.01 -1.84 17.08
C ARG A 66 3.94 -3.22 16.44
N ALA A 67 3.41 -4.21 17.17
CA ALA A 67 3.25 -5.56 16.65
C ALA A 67 2.32 -5.60 15.43
N ALA A 68 1.18 -4.92 15.50
CA ALA A 68 0.24 -4.84 14.37
C ALA A 68 0.87 -4.19 13.13
N ARG A 69 1.66 -3.13 13.32
CA ARG A 69 2.39 -2.48 12.22
C ARG A 69 3.46 -3.39 11.61
N ALA A 70 4.20 -4.12 12.44
CA ALA A 70 5.22 -5.05 11.97
C ALA A 70 4.62 -6.21 11.16
N GLU A 71 3.43 -6.69 11.53
CA GLU A 71 2.70 -7.73 10.79
C GLU A 71 2.11 -7.22 9.47
N GLY A 72 1.97 -5.91 9.30
CA GLY A 72 1.36 -5.32 8.11
C GLY A 72 -0.13 -5.58 7.98
N ARG A 73 -0.82 -5.90 9.07
CA ARG A 73 -2.26 -6.12 9.06
C ARG A 73 -3.00 -4.79 9.15
N PRO A 74 -3.99 -4.54 8.30
CA PRO A 74 -4.82 -3.34 8.35
C PRO A 74 -5.76 -3.32 9.56
N TRP A 75 -5.93 -4.47 10.24
CA TRP A 75 -6.80 -4.67 11.37
C TRP A 75 -6.00 -5.07 12.58
N TRP A 76 -6.23 -4.43 13.71
CA TRP A 76 -5.72 -4.88 14.98
C TRP A 76 -6.77 -4.68 16.07
N THR A 77 -6.67 -5.53 17.06
CA THR A 77 -7.57 -5.59 18.18
C THR A 77 -6.80 -5.19 19.41
N VAL A 78 -7.26 -4.19 20.15
CA VAL A 78 -6.69 -3.82 21.42
C VAL A 78 -7.57 -4.36 22.53
N GLY A 79 -6.98 -5.16 23.39
CA GLY A 79 -7.58 -5.57 24.65
C GLY A 79 -7.39 -4.49 25.71
N ILE A 80 -8.49 -3.92 26.24
CA ILE A 80 -8.45 -2.97 27.34
C ILE A 80 -8.94 -3.69 28.59
N PRO A 81 -8.06 -3.92 29.57
CA PRO A 81 -8.49 -4.49 30.85
C PRO A 81 -9.52 -3.58 31.54
N ARG A 82 -10.60 -4.16 32.01
CA ARG A 82 -11.62 -3.49 32.81
C ARG A 82 -11.37 -3.72 34.31
N PRO A 83 -11.90 -2.84 35.17
CA PRO A 83 -11.81 -3.02 36.61
C PRO A 83 -12.43 -4.32 37.14
N ASP A 84 -13.40 -4.89 36.42
CA ASP A 84 -14.06 -6.15 36.75
C ASP A 84 -13.26 -7.40 36.30
N GLY A 85 -12.05 -7.22 35.80
CA GLY A 85 -11.17 -8.29 35.31
C GLY A 85 -11.50 -8.76 33.90
N THR A 86 -12.52 -8.22 33.23
CA THR A 86 -12.81 -8.51 31.85
C THR A 86 -11.92 -7.69 30.90
N VAL A 87 -11.75 -8.15 29.67
CA VAL A 87 -11.03 -7.42 28.62
C VAL A 87 -12.05 -6.92 27.60
N GLN A 88 -12.14 -5.61 27.47
CA GLN A 88 -12.89 -5.02 26.37
C GLN A 88 -12.03 -5.05 25.12
N THR A 89 -12.52 -5.72 24.09
CA THR A 89 -11.89 -5.75 22.80
C THR A 89 -12.36 -4.57 21.96
N LEU A 90 -11.44 -3.74 21.52
CA LEU A 90 -11.68 -2.71 20.52
C LEU A 90 -11.08 -3.17 19.19
N ASN A 91 -11.94 -3.32 18.21
CA ASN A 91 -11.52 -3.51 16.83
C ASN A 91 -11.26 -2.12 16.24
N LEU A 92 -10.00 -1.79 16.06
CA LEU A 92 -9.61 -0.56 15.42
C LEU A 92 -9.48 -0.81 13.93
N ARG A 93 -10.48 -0.32 13.26
CA ARG A 93 -10.62 -0.51 11.82
C ARG A 93 -9.50 0.16 11.02
N ASN A 94 -8.84 1.16 11.58
CA ASN A 94 -7.94 2.02 10.83
C ASN A 94 -6.68 2.36 11.61
N VAL A 95 -5.79 1.38 11.74
CA VAL A 95 -4.37 1.65 12.00
C VAL A 95 -3.79 2.55 10.90
N CYS A 96 -4.53 2.72 9.81
CA CYS A 96 -4.13 3.50 8.63
C CYS A 96 -4.65 4.94 8.60
N GLU A 97 -5.45 5.40 9.57
CA GLU A 97 -6.02 6.76 9.50
C GLU A 97 -4.97 7.86 9.41
N PHE A 98 -3.78 7.63 9.98
CA PHE A 98 -2.67 8.57 9.97
C PHE A 98 -1.55 8.18 9.02
N SER A 99 -1.59 6.99 8.44
CA SER A 99 -0.59 6.55 7.48
C SER A 99 -0.93 7.03 6.06
N HIS A 100 0.08 7.15 5.25
CA HIS A 100 -0.05 7.52 3.84
C HIS A 100 -0.15 6.29 2.93
N THR A 101 -0.14 5.10 3.51
CA THR A 101 -0.33 3.82 2.83
C THR A 101 -1.10 2.85 3.72
N MET A 102 -1.92 1.97 3.11
CA MET A 102 -2.55 0.86 3.83
C MET A 102 -1.64 -0.35 3.95
N VAL A 103 -0.60 -0.43 3.12
CA VAL A 103 0.32 -1.56 3.15
C VAL A 103 1.28 -1.44 4.33
N GLY A 104 1.58 -2.58 4.95
CA GLY A 104 2.53 -2.67 6.03
C GLY A 104 3.98 -2.69 5.56
N ARG A 105 4.89 -2.70 6.53
CA ARG A 105 6.33 -2.68 6.28
C ARG A 105 6.80 -3.80 5.34
N ARG A 106 6.25 -5.01 5.48
CA ARG A 106 6.64 -6.17 4.65
C ARG A 106 6.40 -5.93 3.16
N ARG A 107 5.28 -5.31 2.79
CA ARG A 107 4.99 -5.01 1.38
C ARG A 107 5.88 -3.88 0.85
N LEU A 108 6.16 -2.86 1.67
CA LEU A 108 7.12 -1.82 1.29
C LEU A 108 8.56 -2.37 1.14
N ASP A 109 8.96 -3.34 1.98
CA ASP A 109 10.26 -4.00 1.87
C ASP A 109 10.32 -4.90 0.62
N SER A 110 9.24 -5.61 0.30
CA SER A 110 9.12 -6.37 -0.94
C SER A 110 9.15 -5.47 -2.17
N LEU A 111 8.45 -4.35 -2.13
CA LEU A 111 8.49 -3.35 -3.21
C LEU A 111 9.91 -2.80 -3.41
N GLU A 112 10.63 -2.47 -2.33
CA GLU A 112 12.05 -2.10 -2.42
C GLU A 112 12.88 -3.20 -3.05
N SER A 113 12.68 -4.47 -2.68
CA SER A 113 13.41 -5.59 -3.26
C SER A 113 13.16 -5.75 -4.77
N CYS A 114 11.94 -5.55 -5.23
CA CYS A 114 11.61 -5.52 -6.67
C CYS A 114 12.32 -4.36 -7.37
N LEU A 115 12.31 -3.16 -6.77
CA LEU A 115 12.97 -1.98 -7.32
C LEU A 115 14.51 -2.14 -7.34
N ASP A 116 15.09 -2.78 -6.33
CA ASP A 116 16.51 -3.12 -6.31
C ASP A 116 16.89 -4.07 -7.46
N ALA A 117 16.09 -5.10 -7.70
CA ALA A 117 16.32 -6.00 -8.83
C ALA A 117 16.19 -5.25 -10.18
N ILE A 118 15.16 -4.40 -10.32
CA ILE A 118 14.97 -3.56 -11.51
C ILE A 118 16.21 -2.67 -11.75
N ARG A 119 16.75 -2.06 -10.70
CA ARG A 119 17.93 -1.21 -10.78
C ARG A 119 19.19 -2.01 -11.10
N LEU A 120 19.45 -3.09 -10.35
CA LEU A 120 20.70 -3.87 -10.48
C LEU A 120 20.77 -4.65 -11.79
N GLU A 121 19.64 -5.13 -12.29
CA GLU A 121 19.55 -5.87 -13.56
C GLU A 121 19.25 -4.95 -14.76
N ASN A 122 19.13 -3.63 -14.54
CA ASN A 122 18.81 -2.64 -15.58
C ASN A 122 17.55 -2.99 -16.38
N ILE A 123 16.52 -3.51 -15.70
CA ILE A 123 15.23 -3.85 -16.34
C ILE A 123 14.57 -2.56 -16.84
N PRO A 124 14.32 -2.41 -18.16
CA PRO A 124 13.78 -1.16 -18.70
C PRO A 124 12.29 -1.00 -18.43
N GLY A 125 11.78 0.24 -18.47
CA GLY A 125 10.36 0.57 -18.37
C GLY A 125 10.00 1.38 -17.14
N ASP A 126 8.77 1.84 -17.13
CA ASP A 126 8.17 2.66 -16.09
C ASP A 126 7.66 1.79 -14.93
N LEU A 127 7.19 2.45 -13.89
CA LEU A 127 6.55 1.84 -12.72
C LEU A 127 5.09 2.30 -12.68
N ILE A 128 4.16 1.40 -12.39
CA ILE A 128 2.75 1.74 -12.22
C ILE A 128 2.15 1.09 -10.99
N GLU A 129 1.28 1.82 -10.31
CA GLU A 129 0.35 1.31 -9.33
C GLU A 129 -1.09 1.56 -9.82
N THR A 130 -1.92 0.52 -9.79
CA THR A 130 -3.36 0.58 -10.06
C THR A 130 -4.12 0.36 -8.76
N GLY A 131 -4.79 1.40 -8.28
CA GLY A 131 -5.31 1.51 -6.91
C GLY A 131 -4.28 2.18 -6.00
N VAL A 132 -4.40 3.50 -5.87
CA VAL A 132 -3.34 4.35 -5.29
C VAL A 132 -3.68 4.80 -3.88
N TRP A 133 -4.97 4.90 -3.57
CA TRP A 133 -5.46 5.46 -2.32
C TRP A 133 -4.79 6.83 -2.03
N ARG A 134 -4.08 6.97 -0.90
CA ARG A 134 -3.34 8.21 -0.56
C ARG A 134 -2.00 8.36 -1.29
N GLY A 135 -1.56 7.37 -2.07
CA GLY A 135 -0.34 7.47 -2.88
C GLY A 135 0.93 6.96 -2.21
N GLY A 136 0.85 6.29 -1.06
CA GLY A 136 2.05 5.92 -0.31
C GLY A 136 3.03 5.03 -1.08
N CYS A 137 2.57 4.01 -1.78
CA CYS A 137 3.46 3.16 -2.57
C CYS A 137 4.00 3.89 -3.81
N THR A 138 3.19 4.71 -4.48
CA THR A 138 3.66 5.53 -5.60
C THR A 138 4.68 6.58 -5.15
N VAL A 139 4.48 7.23 -4.00
CA VAL A 139 5.47 8.12 -3.37
C VAL A 139 6.77 7.37 -3.06
N PHE A 140 6.66 6.14 -2.53
CA PHE A 140 7.84 5.30 -2.27
C PHE A 140 8.60 4.96 -3.56
N MET A 141 7.89 4.55 -4.61
CA MET A 141 8.49 4.29 -5.92
C MET A 141 9.21 5.52 -6.47
N ARG A 142 8.56 6.70 -6.41
CA ARG A 142 9.19 7.95 -6.89
C ARG A 142 10.42 8.33 -6.06
N GLY A 143 10.34 8.20 -4.73
CA GLY A 143 11.48 8.45 -3.83
C GLY A 143 12.64 7.48 -4.07
N TYR A 144 12.34 6.22 -4.41
CA TYR A 144 13.36 5.25 -4.82
C TYR A 144 14.07 5.67 -6.10
N LEU A 145 13.33 6.06 -7.14
CA LEU A 145 13.91 6.55 -8.39
C LEU A 145 14.78 7.79 -8.16
N ASP A 146 14.37 8.67 -7.25
CA ASP A 146 15.08 9.91 -6.93
C ASP A 146 16.41 9.65 -6.26
N ILE A 147 16.40 8.90 -5.16
CA ILE A 147 17.60 8.70 -4.35
C ILE A 147 18.67 7.88 -5.06
N TRP A 148 18.28 6.99 -5.99
CA TRP A 148 19.20 6.23 -6.83
C TRP A 148 19.50 6.88 -8.18
N SER A 149 19.01 8.12 -8.40
CA SER A 149 19.19 8.87 -9.66
C SER A 149 18.81 8.08 -10.91
N LEU A 150 17.71 7.32 -10.82
CA LEU A 150 17.19 6.52 -11.94
C LEU A 150 16.35 7.41 -12.85
N GLU A 151 17.02 8.13 -13.74
CA GLU A 151 16.39 9.01 -14.71
C GLU A 151 15.69 8.23 -15.84
N GLY A 152 14.79 8.92 -16.55
CA GLY A 152 14.11 8.37 -17.74
C GLY A 152 13.01 7.35 -17.42
N ARG A 153 12.53 7.28 -16.16
CA ARG A 153 11.41 6.43 -15.76
C ARG A 153 10.30 7.29 -15.17
N THR A 154 9.08 6.92 -15.50
CA THR A 154 7.85 7.54 -14.95
C THR A 154 7.24 6.63 -13.87
N VAL A 155 6.69 7.24 -12.85
CA VAL A 155 5.78 6.58 -11.90
C VAL A 155 4.35 6.96 -12.26
N TRP A 156 3.55 5.97 -12.61
CA TRP A 156 2.15 6.14 -12.96
C TRP A 156 1.28 5.81 -11.76
N ALA A 157 0.42 6.74 -11.39
CA ALA A 157 -0.60 6.59 -10.35
C ALA A 157 -1.96 6.47 -11.03
N ALA A 158 -2.46 5.24 -11.17
CA ALA A 158 -3.75 4.97 -11.79
C ALA A 158 -4.81 4.66 -10.74
N ASP A 159 -5.85 5.49 -10.67
CA ASP A 159 -6.95 5.33 -9.72
C ASP A 159 -8.19 6.07 -10.25
N SER A 160 -9.35 5.72 -9.76
CA SER A 160 -10.55 6.50 -9.97
C SER A 160 -10.48 7.85 -9.24
N PHE A 161 -9.72 7.89 -8.12
CA PHE A 161 -9.69 8.97 -7.12
C PHE A 161 -11.08 9.32 -6.58
N ALA A 162 -12.00 8.36 -6.71
CA ALA A 162 -13.39 8.46 -6.30
C ALA A 162 -13.87 7.20 -5.54
N GLY A 163 -12.93 6.35 -5.09
CA GLY A 163 -13.21 5.07 -4.42
C GLY A 163 -13.41 3.91 -5.41
N LEU A 164 -13.99 2.81 -4.95
CA LEU A 164 -14.23 1.63 -5.79
C LEU A 164 -15.57 1.75 -6.54
N PRO A 165 -15.67 1.16 -7.75
CA PRO A 165 -16.93 1.13 -8.50
C PRO A 165 -17.97 0.24 -7.83
N PRO A 166 -19.26 0.42 -8.13
CA PRO A 166 -20.27 -0.56 -7.79
C PRO A 166 -19.91 -1.93 -8.38
N PRO A 167 -20.09 -3.02 -7.62
CA PRO A 167 -19.81 -4.36 -8.12
C PRO A 167 -20.80 -4.73 -9.24
N THR A 168 -20.30 -4.93 -10.44
CA THR A 168 -21.12 -5.30 -11.62
C THR A 168 -20.87 -6.75 -12.05
N HIS A 169 -19.71 -7.30 -11.73
CA HIS A 169 -19.38 -8.67 -12.05
C HIS A 169 -19.92 -9.65 -11.00
N PRO A 170 -20.42 -10.85 -11.40
CA PRO A 170 -20.90 -11.85 -10.43
C PRO A 170 -19.90 -12.25 -9.35
N GLU A 171 -18.59 -12.26 -9.67
CA GLU A 171 -17.53 -12.58 -8.71
C GLU A 171 -17.40 -11.52 -7.60
N ASP A 172 -17.79 -10.27 -7.88
CA ASP A 172 -17.77 -9.16 -6.95
C ASP A 172 -19.09 -9.02 -6.18
N ALA A 173 -20.06 -9.92 -6.41
CA ALA A 173 -21.38 -9.86 -5.79
C ALA A 173 -21.29 -9.83 -4.26
N GLY A 174 -22.03 -8.89 -3.64
CA GLY A 174 -22.05 -8.71 -2.19
C GLY A 174 -20.86 -7.94 -1.62
N ARG A 175 -19.98 -7.40 -2.45
CA ARG A 175 -18.81 -6.61 -2.06
C ARG A 175 -18.97 -5.16 -2.49
N ASP A 176 -19.80 -4.45 -1.76
CA ASP A 176 -19.98 -3.00 -1.99
C ASP A 176 -18.97 -2.20 -1.16
N TYR A 177 -17.93 -1.73 -1.84
CA TYR A 177 -16.90 -0.82 -1.30
C TYR A 177 -17.00 0.58 -1.92
N THR A 178 -18.17 0.94 -2.44
CA THR A 178 -18.42 2.29 -2.97
C THR A 178 -18.25 3.35 -1.87
N PRO A 179 -18.07 4.62 -2.22
CA PRO A 179 -17.97 5.70 -1.24
C PRO A 179 -19.17 5.80 -0.28
N ALA A 180 -20.32 5.27 -0.67
CA ALA A 180 -21.50 5.23 0.20
C ALA A 180 -21.32 4.26 1.39
N THR A 181 -20.56 3.17 1.21
CA THR A 181 -20.31 2.15 2.24
C THR A 181 -18.93 2.25 2.85
N THR A 182 -17.94 2.66 2.05
CA THR A 182 -16.52 2.72 2.46
C THR A 182 -15.87 4.02 1.98
N PRO A 183 -16.29 5.17 2.53
CA PRO A 183 -15.83 6.49 2.06
C PRO A 183 -14.32 6.71 2.19
N ILE A 184 -13.64 5.98 3.09
CA ILE A 184 -12.20 6.12 3.30
C ILE A 184 -11.36 5.72 2.07
N LEU A 185 -11.91 4.93 1.15
CA LEU A 185 -11.22 4.51 -0.07
C LEU A 185 -11.30 5.57 -1.18
N ALA A 186 -12.17 6.58 -1.03
CA ALA A 186 -12.26 7.67 -1.97
C ALA A 186 -11.32 8.81 -1.57
N VAL A 187 -10.16 8.89 -2.22
CA VAL A 187 -9.17 9.93 -1.99
C VAL A 187 -9.01 10.76 -3.27
N PRO A 188 -9.41 12.05 -3.26
CA PRO A 188 -9.30 12.90 -4.44
C PRO A 188 -7.86 13.02 -4.96
N VAL A 189 -7.70 13.14 -6.27
CA VAL A 189 -6.37 13.24 -6.90
C VAL A 189 -5.55 14.41 -6.36
N ASP A 190 -6.18 15.51 -5.99
CA ASP A 190 -5.48 16.68 -5.44
C ASP A 190 -4.88 16.40 -4.05
N GLU A 191 -5.50 15.55 -3.22
CA GLU A 191 -4.91 15.11 -1.96
C GLU A 191 -3.68 14.23 -2.19
N VAL A 192 -3.70 13.37 -3.20
CA VAL A 192 -2.54 12.56 -3.57
C VAL A 192 -1.42 13.43 -4.14
N ARG A 193 -1.74 14.42 -4.97
CA ARG A 193 -0.77 15.42 -5.47
C ARG A 193 -0.14 16.22 -4.33
N ASP A 194 -0.96 16.65 -3.37
CA ASP A 194 -0.49 17.36 -2.18
C ASP A 194 0.44 16.48 -1.35
N LEU A 195 0.16 15.19 -1.23
CA LEU A 195 1.05 14.26 -0.56
C LEU A 195 2.42 14.20 -1.26
N PHE A 196 2.46 14.01 -2.58
CA PHE A 196 3.72 14.04 -3.33
C PHE A 196 4.47 15.35 -3.11
N ALA A 197 3.76 16.50 -3.14
CA ALA A 197 4.37 17.82 -2.90
C ALA A 197 4.95 17.92 -1.50
N ARG A 198 4.27 17.44 -0.46
CA ARG A 198 4.77 17.41 0.92
C ARG A 198 6.04 16.58 1.09
N TYR A 199 6.20 15.51 0.30
CA TYR A 199 7.44 14.73 0.27
C TYR A 199 8.53 15.34 -0.64
N GLY A 200 8.23 16.44 -1.37
CA GLY A 200 9.13 17.06 -2.32
C GLY A 200 9.37 16.21 -3.58
N LEU A 201 8.44 15.31 -3.90
CA LEU A 201 8.55 14.31 -4.96
C LEU A 201 7.55 14.50 -6.11
N LEU A 202 6.80 15.61 -6.12
CA LEU A 202 5.90 15.96 -7.23
C LEU A 202 6.68 16.65 -8.34
N ASP A 203 6.91 15.94 -9.43
CA ASP A 203 7.55 16.45 -10.63
C ASP A 203 6.89 15.86 -11.91
N ASP A 204 7.48 16.14 -13.08
CA ASP A 204 6.99 15.67 -14.39
C ASP A 204 7.12 14.15 -14.60
N ARG A 205 7.86 13.46 -13.73
CA ARG A 205 7.99 12.00 -13.72
C ARG A 205 6.89 11.30 -12.94
N VAL A 206 5.97 12.03 -12.32
CA VAL A 206 4.75 11.49 -11.71
C VAL A 206 3.59 11.78 -12.63
N ARG A 207 2.89 10.74 -13.09
CA ARG A 207 1.74 10.84 -13.98
C ARG A 207 0.52 10.22 -13.34
N PHE A 208 -0.58 10.94 -13.37
CA PHE A 208 -1.85 10.49 -12.83
C PHE A 208 -2.76 10.06 -13.98
N LEU A 209 -3.32 8.85 -13.88
CA LEU A 209 -4.36 8.32 -14.75
C LEU A 209 -5.66 8.30 -13.95
N GLU A 210 -6.40 9.39 -14.00
CA GLU A 210 -7.64 9.59 -13.26
C GLU A 210 -8.84 8.99 -13.99
N GLY A 211 -9.50 8.02 -13.38
CA GLY A 211 -10.70 7.36 -13.89
C GLY A 211 -10.67 5.84 -13.68
N TRP A 212 -11.76 5.20 -14.05
CA TRP A 212 -11.89 3.75 -13.95
C TRP A 212 -10.88 3.03 -14.83
N PHE A 213 -10.32 1.92 -14.36
CA PHE A 213 -9.26 1.17 -15.07
C PHE A 213 -9.69 0.78 -16.49
N ARG A 214 -10.93 0.30 -16.66
CA ARG A 214 -11.49 -0.06 -17.98
C ARG A 214 -11.47 1.09 -18.99
N ASP A 215 -11.53 2.33 -18.51
CA ASP A 215 -11.63 3.51 -19.37
C ASP A 215 -10.26 4.16 -19.63
N THR A 216 -9.36 4.11 -18.66
CA THR A 216 -8.08 4.85 -18.67
C THR A 216 -6.88 4.00 -19.10
N LEU A 217 -6.81 2.74 -18.65
CA LEU A 217 -5.61 1.92 -18.86
C LEU A 217 -5.42 1.46 -20.33
N PRO A 218 -6.47 1.10 -21.11
CA PRO A 218 -6.28 0.69 -22.50
C PRO A 218 -5.62 1.77 -23.37
N GLY A 219 -5.94 3.04 -23.12
CA GLY A 219 -5.41 4.20 -23.86
C GLY A 219 -4.19 4.87 -23.21
N ALA A 220 -3.69 4.35 -22.09
CA ALA A 220 -2.59 4.96 -21.38
C ALA A 220 -1.31 5.00 -22.22
N PRO A 221 -0.59 6.15 -22.28
CA PRO A 221 0.62 6.32 -23.09
C PRO A 221 1.84 5.66 -22.43
N ILE A 222 1.67 4.43 -21.98
CA ILE A 222 2.68 3.59 -21.36
C ILE A 222 3.21 2.63 -22.39
N GLU A 223 4.49 2.71 -22.69
CA GLU A 223 5.11 1.81 -23.69
C GLU A 223 5.61 0.52 -23.03
N ARG A 224 6.31 0.63 -21.91
CA ARG A 224 6.94 -0.50 -21.22
C ARG A 224 6.87 -0.30 -19.70
N LEU A 225 6.69 -1.39 -18.99
CA LEU A 225 6.67 -1.45 -17.54
C LEU A 225 7.78 -2.36 -17.00
N ALA A 226 8.56 -1.88 -16.05
CA ALA A 226 9.43 -2.70 -15.23
C ALA A 226 8.69 -3.27 -14.01
N LEU A 227 7.65 -2.56 -13.53
CA LEU A 227 6.82 -2.97 -12.41
C LEU A 227 5.36 -2.59 -12.63
N LEU A 228 4.47 -3.57 -12.45
CA LEU A 228 3.03 -3.43 -12.40
C LEU A 228 2.56 -3.85 -11.00
N ARG A 229 2.07 -2.90 -10.18
CA ARG A 229 1.44 -3.16 -8.89
C ARG A 229 -0.07 -3.06 -9.02
N LEU A 230 -0.75 -4.12 -8.63
CA LEU A 230 -2.20 -4.28 -8.68
C LEU A 230 -2.74 -4.21 -7.24
N ASP A 231 -3.62 -3.23 -6.98
CA ASP A 231 -4.24 -2.97 -5.68
C ASP A 231 -5.67 -2.47 -5.92
N GLY A 232 -6.47 -3.29 -6.57
CA GLY A 232 -7.81 -2.91 -7.02
C GLY A 232 -8.93 -3.74 -6.38
N ASP A 233 -8.60 -4.61 -5.41
CA ASP A 233 -9.52 -5.43 -4.60
C ASP A 233 -10.41 -6.37 -5.43
N LEU A 234 -11.19 -5.82 -6.36
CA LEU A 234 -12.26 -6.50 -7.07
C LEU A 234 -11.75 -7.33 -8.25
N TYR A 235 -12.55 -8.33 -8.64
CA TYR A 235 -12.30 -9.14 -9.83
C TYR A 235 -12.18 -8.30 -11.10
N GLU A 236 -13.18 -7.41 -11.32
CA GLU A 236 -13.20 -6.56 -12.52
C GLU A 236 -12.00 -5.64 -12.57
N SER A 237 -11.68 -4.95 -11.49
CA SER A 237 -10.56 -4.03 -11.41
C SER A 237 -9.22 -4.73 -11.67
N THR A 238 -9.03 -5.92 -11.06
CA THR A 238 -7.82 -6.73 -11.25
C THR A 238 -7.71 -7.25 -12.68
N ARG A 239 -8.82 -7.75 -13.26
CA ARG A 239 -8.88 -8.22 -14.64
C ARG A 239 -8.55 -7.10 -15.63
N ASP A 240 -9.22 -5.95 -15.51
CA ASP A 240 -9.06 -4.82 -16.42
C ASP A 240 -7.62 -4.28 -16.41
N ALA A 241 -6.99 -4.22 -15.23
CA ALA A 241 -5.60 -3.83 -15.10
C ALA A 241 -4.65 -4.85 -15.74
N LEU A 242 -4.83 -6.16 -15.48
CA LEU A 242 -4.02 -7.22 -16.09
C LEU A 242 -4.16 -7.24 -17.60
N GLU A 243 -5.38 -7.19 -18.14
CA GLU A 243 -5.62 -7.23 -19.58
C GLU A 243 -5.06 -6.02 -20.31
N SER A 244 -5.06 -4.84 -19.67
CA SER A 244 -4.56 -3.61 -20.28
C SER A 244 -3.03 -3.47 -20.19
N LEU A 245 -2.40 -3.97 -19.11
CA LEU A 245 -1.03 -3.60 -18.78
C LEU A 245 -0.03 -4.76 -18.79
N TYR A 246 -0.47 -6.02 -18.62
CA TYR A 246 0.47 -7.14 -18.52
C TYR A 246 1.40 -7.28 -19.72
N ASP A 247 0.89 -7.05 -20.94
CA ASP A 247 1.71 -7.14 -22.16
C ASP A 247 2.77 -6.04 -22.23
N LYS A 248 2.55 -4.92 -21.56
CA LYS A 248 3.53 -3.82 -21.43
C LYS A 248 4.64 -4.12 -20.41
N VAL A 249 4.42 -5.07 -19.49
CA VAL A 249 5.49 -5.51 -18.58
C VAL A 249 6.55 -6.22 -19.40
N VAL A 250 7.80 -5.76 -19.30
CA VAL A 250 8.90 -6.38 -20.03
C VAL A 250 9.29 -7.75 -19.44
N PRO A 251 9.93 -8.64 -20.22
CA PRO A 251 10.53 -9.86 -19.67
C PRO A 251 11.44 -9.55 -18.48
N GLY A 252 11.30 -10.31 -17.39
CA GLY A 252 12.01 -10.08 -16.13
C GLY A 252 11.40 -8.97 -15.26
N GLY A 253 10.46 -8.18 -15.76
CA GLY A 253 9.71 -7.20 -14.99
C GLY A 253 8.80 -7.85 -13.95
N PHE A 254 8.36 -7.08 -12.97
CA PHE A 254 7.60 -7.57 -11.83
C PHE A 254 6.11 -7.26 -11.96
N VAL A 255 5.29 -8.23 -11.56
CA VAL A 255 3.87 -8.05 -11.31
C VAL A 255 3.63 -8.34 -9.84
N VAL A 256 3.13 -7.36 -9.12
CA VAL A 256 2.84 -7.41 -7.68
C VAL A 256 1.33 -7.31 -7.50
N VAL A 257 0.74 -8.20 -6.72
CA VAL A 257 -0.71 -8.22 -6.43
C VAL A 257 -0.88 -8.10 -4.93
N ASP A 258 -1.59 -7.05 -4.51
CA ASP A 258 -1.77 -6.74 -3.09
C ASP A 258 -2.76 -7.68 -2.40
N ASP A 259 -3.86 -8.01 -3.06
CA ASP A 259 -5.06 -8.60 -2.46
C ASP A 259 -5.25 -10.09 -2.71
N TYR A 260 -4.26 -10.75 -3.31
CA TYR A 260 -4.35 -12.16 -3.74
C TYR A 260 -4.73 -13.13 -2.61
N GLY A 261 -4.21 -12.92 -1.41
CA GLY A 261 -4.40 -13.82 -0.27
C GLY A 261 -5.76 -13.70 0.40
N ASP A 262 -6.31 -12.48 0.49
CA ASP A 262 -7.49 -12.15 1.27
C ASP A 262 -8.75 -11.97 0.42
N PHE A 263 -8.62 -11.41 -0.77
CA PHE A 263 -9.73 -11.17 -1.68
C PHE A 263 -9.85 -12.25 -2.73
N LEU A 264 -10.79 -13.20 -2.52
CA LEU A 264 -11.06 -14.27 -3.47
C LEU A 264 -11.36 -13.78 -4.90
N PRO A 265 -12.11 -12.68 -5.13
CA PRO A 265 -12.32 -12.12 -6.46
C PRO A 265 -11.02 -11.72 -7.15
N CYS A 266 -10.14 -11.00 -6.45
CA CYS A 266 -8.82 -10.64 -6.96
C CYS A 266 -8.00 -11.89 -7.34
N ARG A 267 -7.90 -12.86 -6.42
CA ARG A 267 -7.23 -14.14 -6.68
C ARG A 267 -7.75 -14.81 -7.93
N ARG A 268 -9.07 -14.91 -8.06
CA ARG A 268 -9.71 -15.57 -9.20
C ARG A 268 -9.37 -14.87 -10.52
N ALA A 269 -9.41 -13.55 -10.55
CA ALA A 269 -9.01 -12.77 -11.73
C ALA A 269 -7.56 -13.06 -12.13
N VAL A 270 -6.64 -13.10 -11.17
CA VAL A 270 -5.23 -13.42 -11.41
C VAL A 270 -5.06 -14.85 -11.91
N ASP A 271 -5.66 -15.84 -11.25
CA ASP A 271 -5.50 -17.24 -11.60
C ASP A 271 -6.07 -17.55 -12.99
N GLU A 272 -7.25 -17.03 -13.31
CA GLU A 272 -7.87 -17.17 -14.63
C GLU A 272 -7.06 -16.48 -15.73
N PHE A 273 -6.55 -15.27 -15.46
CA PHE A 273 -5.70 -14.56 -16.40
C PHE A 273 -4.43 -15.35 -16.71
N ARG A 274 -3.74 -15.83 -15.68
CA ARG A 274 -2.51 -16.60 -15.83
C ARG A 274 -2.74 -17.95 -16.53
N ALA A 275 -3.83 -18.64 -16.18
CA ALA A 275 -4.22 -19.89 -16.83
C ALA A 275 -4.47 -19.71 -18.34
N ARG A 276 -5.21 -18.66 -18.73
CA ARG A 276 -5.45 -18.37 -20.17
C ARG A 276 -4.16 -18.10 -20.95
N ARG A 277 -3.13 -17.59 -20.28
CA ARG A 277 -1.83 -17.27 -20.90
C ARG A 277 -0.81 -18.40 -20.79
N GLY A 278 -1.14 -19.49 -20.10
CA GLY A 278 -0.19 -20.55 -19.81
C GLY A 278 0.96 -20.11 -18.91
N ASP A 279 0.78 -19.04 -18.12
CA ASP A 279 1.79 -18.56 -17.18
C ASP A 279 1.80 -19.43 -15.93
N SER A 280 2.84 -20.25 -15.81
CA SER A 280 3.06 -21.20 -14.70
C SER A 280 4.20 -20.76 -13.76
N VAL A 281 4.71 -19.54 -13.90
CA VAL A 281 5.74 -19.03 -12.99
C VAL A 281 5.23 -19.07 -11.55
N PRO A 282 6.00 -19.60 -10.58
CA PRO A 282 5.58 -19.61 -9.18
C PRO A 282 5.26 -18.23 -8.66
N LEU A 283 4.20 -18.11 -7.86
CA LEU A 283 3.90 -16.89 -7.11
C LEU A 283 4.75 -16.88 -5.84
N GLU A 284 5.50 -15.81 -5.69
CA GLU A 284 6.28 -15.54 -4.47
C GLU A 284 5.40 -14.82 -3.46
N LYS A 285 5.33 -15.37 -2.25
CA LYS A 285 4.50 -14.81 -1.17
C LYS A 285 5.23 -13.66 -0.48
N ILE A 286 4.55 -12.52 -0.34
CA ILE A 286 5.04 -11.36 0.41
C ILE A 286 4.62 -11.46 1.88
N ASP A 287 3.32 -11.55 2.11
CA ASP A 287 2.73 -11.65 3.44
C ASP A 287 1.44 -12.51 3.42
N TRP A 288 0.47 -12.20 4.27
CA TRP A 288 -0.79 -12.94 4.38
C TRP A 288 -1.72 -12.76 3.16
N THR A 289 -1.52 -11.70 2.35
CA THR A 289 -2.33 -11.42 1.17
C THR A 289 -1.50 -11.10 -0.08
N GLY A 290 -0.41 -10.34 0.02
CA GLY A 290 0.40 -9.90 -1.11
C GLY A 290 1.23 -11.03 -1.73
N VAL A 291 1.28 -11.04 -3.06
CA VAL A 291 2.15 -11.93 -3.86
C VAL A 291 2.79 -11.16 -5.00
N TYR A 292 3.85 -11.72 -5.57
CA TYR A 292 4.43 -11.21 -6.81
C TYR A 292 5.01 -12.34 -7.67
N TRP A 293 5.25 -12.04 -8.93
CA TRP A 293 6.05 -12.88 -9.83
C TRP A 293 6.81 -12.03 -10.83
N ARG A 294 7.80 -12.63 -11.46
CA ARG A 294 8.52 -12.02 -12.59
C ARG A 294 7.92 -12.52 -13.89
N LYS A 295 7.66 -11.60 -14.83
CA LYS A 295 7.21 -11.99 -16.15
C LYS A 295 8.27 -12.83 -16.84
N PRO A 296 7.92 -14.02 -17.36
CA PRO A 296 8.87 -14.85 -18.09
C PRO A 296 9.37 -14.18 -19.38
N ALA A 297 10.48 -14.73 -19.92
CA ALA A 297 11.08 -14.26 -21.17
C ALA A 297 10.18 -14.54 -22.38
#